data_8df0b92a4195de532d2c4322e1ed4779
#
_entry.id   8df0b92a4195de532d2c4322e1ed4779
#
_cell.length_a   1.000
_cell.length_b   1.000
_cell.length_c   1.000
_cell.angle_alpha   90.00
_cell.angle_beta   90.00
_cell.angle_gamma   90.00
#
_symmetry.space_group_name_H-M   'P 1'
#
loop_
_entity.id
_entity.type
_entity.pdbx_description
1 polymer ?
#
loop_
_entity_poly.entity_id
_entity_poly.type
_entity_poly.pdbx_seq_one_letter_code
_entity_poly.pdbx_strand_id
1 'polypeptide(L)'
;MKTTEVGGPKGYDAGKKVSGRKRHIIVDTEGRIICAAVHEASIQDRDGAKWVFPHMKGYPRMELIWADSAYSGKLVSWVNENLGYKLEIVKSSRETKGFKVLPRRWVVERTFGWFNRFRRLSKDFEYLLEISENVMHVAMISILLRRLAPAGT
;
A
#
# COMPACT_ATOMS: atom_id res chain seq x y z
N MET A 1 9.04 -2.65 -6.32
CA MET A 1 8.70 -3.80 -7.17
C MET A 1 9.37 -3.63 -8.51
N LYS A 2 9.94 -4.69 -9.07
CA LYS A 2 10.57 -4.67 -10.40
C LYS A 2 9.51 -4.45 -11.49
N THR A 3 9.85 -3.61 -12.48
CA THR A 3 9.09 -3.48 -13.73
C THR A 3 9.65 -4.42 -14.78
N THR A 4 8.88 -4.63 -15.85
CA THR A 4 9.39 -5.29 -17.06
C THR A 4 10.19 -4.31 -17.91
N GLU A 5 10.80 -4.80 -18.98
CA GLU A 5 11.58 -3.99 -19.93
C GLU A 5 10.71 -3.04 -20.76
N VAL A 6 9.43 -3.33 -20.88
CA VAL A 6 8.43 -2.45 -21.52
C VAL A 6 8.42 -1.13 -20.76
N GLY A 7 8.72 -0.04 -21.45
CA GLY A 7 8.92 1.32 -20.94
C GLY A 7 7.91 1.81 -19.89
N GLY A 8 7.86 3.12 -19.71
CA GLY A 8 7.01 3.77 -18.72
C GLY A 8 7.78 4.29 -17.52
N PRO A 9 7.15 5.13 -16.68
CA PRO A 9 7.79 5.73 -15.51
C PRO A 9 8.34 4.68 -14.56
N LYS A 10 9.64 4.75 -14.25
CA LYS A 10 10.34 3.87 -13.31
C LYS A 10 11.51 4.62 -12.68
N GLY A 11 11.88 4.27 -11.47
CA GLY A 11 12.98 4.89 -10.75
C GLY A 11 13.83 3.85 -10.02
N TYR A 12 14.95 4.28 -9.47
CA TYR A 12 15.86 3.45 -8.71
C TYR A 12 15.75 3.75 -7.22
N ASP A 13 15.44 2.73 -6.42
CA ASP A 13 15.48 2.79 -4.96
C ASP A 13 16.87 2.38 -4.49
N ALA A 14 17.68 3.35 -4.07
CA ALA A 14 19.04 3.11 -3.61
C ALA A 14 19.11 2.28 -2.31
N GLY A 15 18.10 2.40 -1.44
CA GLY A 15 18.04 1.64 -0.19
C GLY A 15 17.76 0.15 -0.41
N LYS A 16 16.89 -0.16 -1.35
CA LYS A 16 16.51 -1.55 -1.70
C LYS A 16 17.30 -2.09 -2.90
N LYS A 17 18.12 -1.25 -3.56
CA LYS A 17 18.87 -1.56 -4.79
C LYS A 17 17.99 -2.17 -5.89
N VAL A 18 16.80 -1.61 -6.09
CA VAL A 18 15.81 -2.11 -7.05
C VAL A 18 15.37 -0.97 -7.97
N SER A 19 15.46 -1.22 -9.28
CA SER A 19 14.82 -0.36 -10.29
C SER A 19 13.38 -0.80 -10.50
N GLY A 20 12.44 0.16 -10.48
CA GLY A 20 11.04 -0.13 -10.70
C GLY A 20 10.10 0.90 -10.09
N ARG A 21 9.03 0.41 -9.48
CA ARG A 21 7.97 1.23 -8.89
C ARG A 21 7.70 0.84 -7.44
N LYS A 22 7.15 1.77 -6.67
CA LYS A 22 6.61 1.54 -5.33
C LYS A 22 5.09 1.52 -5.39
N ARG A 23 4.50 0.67 -4.58
CA ARG A 23 3.06 0.55 -4.40
C ARG A 23 2.72 0.97 -2.97
N HIS A 24 1.79 1.90 -2.84
CA HIS A 24 1.20 2.29 -1.56
C HIS A 24 -0.26 1.86 -1.58
N ILE A 25 -0.71 1.26 -0.49
CA ILE A 25 -2.11 0.90 -0.29
C ILE A 25 -2.55 1.35 1.10
N ILE A 26 -3.77 1.82 1.18
CA ILE A 26 -4.49 1.96 2.44
C ILE A 26 -5.57 0.88 2.44
N VAL A 27 -5.60 0.11 3.52
CA VAL A 27 -6.53 -1.00 3.69
C VAL A 27 -7.34 -0.81 4.97
N ASP A 28 -8.53 -1.37 4.99
CA ASP A 28 -9.31 -1.48 6.22
C ASP A 28 -8.77 -2.59 7.14
N THR A 29 -9.42 -2.80 8.27
CA THR A 29 -9.03 -3.80 9.27
C THR A 29 -9.10 -5.24 8.77
N GLU A 30 -9.84 -5.48 7.68
CA GLU A 30 -9.95 -6.80 7.04
C GLU A 30 -8.98 -6.98 5.86
N GLY A 31 -8.21 -5.94 5.52
CA GLY A 31 -7.24 -5.95 4.42
C GLY A 31 -7.84 -5.66 3.05
N ARG A 32 -9.04 -5.08 2.99
CA ARG A 32 -9.65 -4.61 1.75
C ARG A 32 -9.03 -3.27 1.37
N ILE A 33 -8.66 -3.10 0.10
CA ILE A 33 -8.13 -1.82 -0.38
C ILE A 33 -9.20 -0.74 -0.31
N ILE A 34 -8.84 0.36 0.32
CA ILE A 34 -9.60 1.62 0.27
C ILE A 34 -9.07 2.46 -0.88
N CYS A 35 -7.76 2.62 -0.97
CA CYS A 35 -7.11 3.27 -2.10
C CYS A 35 -5.70 2.72 -2.33
N ALA A 36 -5.19 2.94 -3.53
CA ALA A 36 -3.86 2.56 -3.95
C ALA A 36 -3.21 3.68 -4.77
N ALA A 37 -1.90 3.76 -4.72
CA ALA A 37 -1.11 4.60 -5.61
C ALA A 37 0.18 3.88 -6.00
N VAL A 38 0.62 4.13 -7.22
CA VAL A 38 1.86 3.61 -7.78
C VAL A 38 2.72 4.77 -8.27
N HIS A 39 3.99 4.76 -7.94
CA HIS A 39 4.93 5.76 -8.39
C HIS A 39 6.33 5.18 -8.62
N GLU A 40 7.21 5.98 -9.19
CA GLU A 40 8.59 5.62 -9.41
C GLU A 40 9.32 5.28 -8.10
N ALA A 41 10.18 4.27 -8.12
CA ALA A 41 10.87 3.81 -6.92
C ALA A 41 11.89 4.82 -6.36
N SER A 42 12.29 5.82 -7.14
CA SER A 42 13.16 6.94 -6.73
C SER A 42 12.50 7.87 -5.71
N ILE A 43 11.16 7.95 -5.69
CA ILE A 43 10.41 8.80 -4.77
C ILE A 43 10.39 8.15 -3.38
N GLN A 44 10.62 8.96 -2.33
CA GLN A 44 10.59 8.47 -0.95
C GLN A 44 9.16 8.07 -0.54
N ASP A 45 9.04 7.08 0.34
CA ASP A 45 7.75 6.52 0.74
C ASP A 45 6.81 7.59 1.34
N ARG A 46 7.33 8.50 2.17
CA ARG A 46 6.55 9.61 2.75
C ARG A 46 6.03 10.62 1.71
N ASP A 47 6.76 10.81 0.61
CA ASP A 47 6.33 11.72 -0.47
C ASP A 47 5.33 11.01 -1.38
N GLY A 48 5.55 9.73 -1.68
CA GLY A 48 4.58 8.90 -2.42
C GLY A 48 3.25 8.74 -1.70
N ALA A 49 3.25 8.71 -0.37
CA ALA A 49 2.03 8.66 0.42
C ALA A 49 1.11 9.86 0.19
N LYS A 50 1.65 11.03 -0.13
CA LYS A 50 0.85 12.21 -0.45
C LYS A 50 -0.07 12.02 -1.67
N TRP A 51 0.21 11.04 -2.52
CA TRP A 51 -0.65 10.70 -3.66
C TRP A 51 -1.83 9.79 -3.26
N VAL A 52 -1.66 9.03 -2.19
CA VAL A 52 -2.72 8.14 -1.68
C VAL A 52 -3.71 8.89 -0.79
N PHE A 53 -3.20 9.72 0.11
CA PHE A 53 -4.00 10.39 1.13
C PHE A 53 -5.08 11.34 0.61
N PRO A 54 -4.91 12.09 -0.51
CA PRO A 54 -5.99 12.92 -1.05
C PRO A 54 -7.25 12.13 -1.42
N HIS A 55 -7.11 10.86 -1.80
CA HIS A 55 -8.23 9.98 -2.09
C HIS A 55 -9.00 9.53 -0.84
N MET A 56 -8.48 9.84 0.35
CA MET A 56 -9.11 9.50 1.62
C MET A 56 -10.13 10.52 2.12
N LYS A 57 -10.31 11.63 1.41
CA LYS A 57 -11.35 12.59 1.75
C LYS A 57 -12.74 11.97 1.60
N GLY A 58 -13.61 12.18 2.60
CA GLY A 58 -15.00 11.75 2.52
C GLY A 58 -15.32 10.40 3.15
N TYR A 59 -14.43 9.84 3.95
CA TYR A 59 -14.72 8.66 4.78
C TYR A 59 -15.13 9.07 6.19
N PRO A 60 -16.42 9.33 6.47
CA PRO A 60 -16.86 9.98 7.72
C PRO A 60 -16.66 9.12 8.97
N ARG A 61 -16.46 7.82 8.82
CA ARG A 61 -16.21 6.90 9.93
C ARG A 61 -14.73 6.59 10.15
N MET A 62 -13.84 7.22 9.38
CA MET A 62 -12.42 7.04 9.53
C MET A 62 -11.89 8.02 10.57
N GLU A 63 -11.20 7.52 11.58
CA GLU A 63 -10.65 8.31 12.67
C GLU A 63 -9.14 8.16 12.77
N LEU A 64 -8.64 6.95 12.49
CA LEU A 64 -7.27 6.58 12.76
C LEU A 64 -6.69 5.73 11.64
N ILE A 65 -5.46 6.07 11.24
CA ILE A 65 -4.66 5.34 10.27
C ILE A 65 -3.36 4.90 10.94
N TRP A 66 -2.99 3.64 10.80
CA TRP A 66 -1.68 3.14 11.24
C TRP A 66 -0.74 3.03 10.04
N ALA A 67 0.47 3.51 10.24
CA ALA A 67 1.53 3.42 9.23
C ALA A 67 2.85 2.99 9.87
N ASP A 68 3.77 2.47 9.07
CA ASP A 68 5.10 2.13 9.55
C ASP A 68 6.01 3.36 9.70
N SER A 69 7.22 3.14 10.21
CA SER A 69 8.18 4.21 10.47
C SER A 69 8.65 4.97 9.22
N ALA A 70 8.50 4.41 8.03
CA ALA A 70 8.84 5.09 6.76
C ALA A 70 7.95 6.32 6.51
N TYR A 71 6.77 6.37 7.12
CA TYR A 71 5.80 7.46 7.01
C TYR A 71 5.89 8.47 8.15
N SER A 72 6.87 8.35 9.06
CA SER A 72 7.06 9.28 10.18
C SER A 72 7.45 10.70 9.72
N GLY A 73 7.29 11.67 10.61
CA GLY A 73 7.69 13.05 10.40
C GLY A 73 6.53 13.95 9.95
N LYS A 74 6.81 14.90 9.06
CA LYS A 74 5.85 15.95 8.64
C LYS A 74 4.55 15.40 8.04
N LEU A 75 4.53 14.15 7.56
CA LEU A 75 3.33 13.52 7.02
C LEU A 75 2.25 13.35 8.10
N VAL A 76 2.63 13.09 9.34
CA VAL A 76 1.69 12.91 10.46
C VAL A 76 0.88 14.19 10.70
N SER A 77 1.57 15.33 10.79
CA SER A 77 0.91 16.64 10.94
C SER A 77 0.06 16.97 9.72
N TRP A 78 0.61 16.74 8.53
CA TRP A 78 -0.09 17.02 7.27
C TRP A 78 -1.41 16.23 7.14
N VAL A 79 -1.42 14.95 7.49
CA VAL A 79 -2.65 14.13 7.45
C VAL A 79 -3.70 14.66 8.43
N ASN A 80 -3.30 15.00 9.64
CA ASN A 80 -4.20 15.57 10.63
C ASN A 80 -4.80 16.91 10.17
N GLU A 81 -3.96 17.82 9.69
CA GLU A 81 -4.38 19.17 9.27
C GLU A 81 -5.26 19.16 8.00
N ASN A 82 -4.95 18.28 7.03
CA ASN A 82 -5.62 18.31 5.71
C ASN A 82 -6.78 17.32 5.61
N LEU A 83 -6.78 16.23 6.38
CA LEU A 83 -7.79 15.17 6.29
C LEU A 83 -8.60 15.00 7.57
N GLY A 84 -8.13 15.55 8.70
CA GLY A 84 -8.77 15.40 9.99
C GLY A 84 -8.64 14.01 10.63
N TYR A 85 -7.77 13.15 10.09
CA TYR A 85 -7.51 11.81 10.62
C TYR A 85 -6.25 11.80 11.48
N LYS A 86 -6.23 10.97 12.51
CA LYS A 86 -5.03 10.70 13.29
C LYS A 86 -4.16 9.68 12.53
N LEU A 87 -2.92 10.04 12.22
CA LEU A 87 -1.92 9.10 11.71
C LEU A 87 -1.01 8.66 12.84
N GLU A 88 -1.03 7.38 13.17
CA GLU A 88 -0.22 6.78 14.22
C GLU A 88 0.88 5.90 13.63
N ILE A 89 2.13 6.19 14.00
CA ILE A 89 3.28 5.43 13.51
C ILE A 89 3.52 4.22 14.40
N VAL A 90 3.40 3.03 13.83
CA VAL A 90 3.72 1.76 14.48
C VAL A 90 5.21 1.51 14.34
N LYS A 91 5.96 1.71 15.43
CA LYS A 91 7.40 1.44 15.48
C LYS A 91 7.66 -0.06 15.42
N SER A 92 8.58 -0.48 14.57
CA SER A 92 9.14 -1.83 14.62
C SER A 92 9.99 -1.94 15.88
N SER A 93 9.64 -2.83 16.79
CA SER A 93 10.44 -3.08 18.01
C SER A 93 11.70 -3.87 17.64
N ARG A 94 12.70 -3.21 17.03
CA ARG A 94 14.03 -3.80 16.83
C ARG A 94 14.79 -4.04 18.15
N GLU A 95 14.28 -3.52 19.27
CA GLU A 95 14.89 -3.61 20.59
C GLU A 95 14.44 -4.82 21.42
N THR A 96 13.43 -5.54 21.02
CA THR A 96 13.02 -6.77 21.70
C THR A 96 13.57 -7.98 20.96
N LYS A 97 14.49 -8.70 21.59
CA LYS A 97 14.95 -10.02 21.13
C LYS A 97 13.73 -10.95 21.04
N GLY A 98 13.39 -11.37 19.81
CA GLY A 98 12.29 -12.29 19.53
C GLY A 98 11.29 -11.76 18.49
N PHE A 99 10.61 -12.68 17.80
CA PHE A 99 9.54 -12.35 16.85
C PHE A 99 8.30 -11.89 17.62
N LYS A 100 7.94 -10.62 17.50
CA LYS A 100 6.71 -10.06 18.04
C LYS A 100 5.82 -9.61 16.87
N VAL A 101 4.66 -10.23 16.75
CA VAL A 101 3.64 -9.77 15.81
C VAL A 101 3.14 -8.41 16.29
N LEU A 102 3.49 -7.36 15.52
CA LEU A 102 2.95 -6.02 15.80
C LEU A 102 1.47 -6.01 15.42
N PRO A 103 0.57 -5.69 16.34
CA PRO A 103 -0.85 -5.59 16.04
C PRO A 103 -1.07 -4.64 14.86
N ARG A 104 -1.92 -5.07 13.90
CA ARG A 104 -2.42 -4.24 12.78
C ARG A 104 -1.46 -4.00 11.59
N ARG A 105 -0.14 -4.07 11.76
CA ARG A 105 0.81 -3.93 10.65
C ARG A 105 0.72 -5.09 9.65
N TRP A 106 0.54 -6.30 10.14
CA TRP A 106 0.46 -7.52 9.34
C TRP A 106 -0.71 -7.52 8.32
N VAL A 107 -1.73 -6.66 8.53
CA VAL A 107 -2.90 -6.58 7.63
C VAL A 107 -2.48 -6.14 6.23
N VAL A 108 -1.63 -5.11 6.11
CA VAL A 108 -1.09 -4.65 4.81
C VAL A 108 -0.20 -5.74 4.19
N GLU A 109 0.68 -6.35 4.99
CA GLU A 109 1.56 -7.43 4.53
C GLU A 109 0.75 -8.63 4.00
N ARG A 110 -0.34 -8.98 4.68
CA ARG A 110 -1.28 -10.02 4.24
C ARG A 110 -1.94 -9.66 2.91
N THR A 111 -2.35 -8.41 2.73
CA THR A 111 -2.99 -7.96 1.49
C THR A 111 -2.00 -8.06 0.33
N PHE A 112 -0.75 -7.65 0.51
CA PHE A 112 0.29 -7.89 -0.49
C PHE A 112 0.56 -9.37 -0.73
N GLY A 113 0.48 -10.20 0.32
CA GLY A 113 0.56 -11.66 0.21
C GLY A 113 -0.55 -12.24 -0.68
N TRP A 114 -1.78 -11.72 -0.60
CA TRP A 114 -2.85 -12.11 -1.50
C TRP A 114 -2.55 -11.72 -2.94
N PHE A 115 -1.99 -10.54 -3.19
CA PHE A 115 -1.64 -10.06 -4.52
C PHE A 115 -0.55 -10.90 -5.19
N ASN A 116 0.37 -11.48 -4.42
CA ASN A 116 1.39 -12.37 -4.94
C ASN A 116 0.82 -13.62 -5.63
N ARG A 117 -0.45 -13.97 -5.37
CA ARG A 117 -1.16 -15.06 -6.06
C ARG A 117 -1.63 -14.68 -7.46
N PHE A 118 -1.62 -13.40 -7.79
CA PHE A 118 -1.98 -12.88 -9.11
C PHE A 118 -0.69 -12.70 -9.93
N ARG A 119 -0.52 -13.50 -10.98
CA ARG A 119 0.68 -13.44 -11.83
C ARG A 119 0.98 -12.01 -12.31
N ARG A 120 -0.06 -11.25 -12.65
CA ARG A 120 0.07 -9.88 -13.16
C ARG A 120 0.55 -8.87 -12.09
N LEU A 121 0.51 -9.23 -10.81
CA LEU A 121 1.01 -8.40 -9.71
C LEU A 121 2.38 -8.85 -9.18
N SER A 122 2.96 -9.95 -9.70
CA SER A 122 4.30 -10.42 -9.30
C SER A 122 5.42 -9.46 -9.73
N LYS A 123 5.21 -8.79 -10.86
CA LYS A 123 6.01 -7.66 -11.37
C LYS A 123 5.05 -6.57 -11.84
N ASP A 124 5.56 -5.39 -12.17
CA ASP A 124 4.78 -4.38 -12.86
C ASP A 124 4.96 -4.53 -14.37
N PHE A 125 3.90 -4.94 -15.04
CA PHE A 125 3.86 -5.15 -16.49
C PHE A 125 3.24 -3.96 -17.22
N GLU A 126 2.73 -2.98 -16.47
CA GLU A 126 1.95 -1.90 -17.04
C GLU A 126 2.83 -0.74 -17.47
N TYR A 127 2.50 -0.12 -18.59
CA TYR A 127 3.17 1.09 -19.04
C TYR A 127 2.79 2.29 -18.16
N LEU A 128 1.50 2.50 -17.95
CA LEU A 128 0.97 3.61 -17.14
C LEU A 128 0.84 3.23 -15.66
N LEU A 129 1.13 4.17 -14.78
CA LEU A 129 1.00 4.00 -13.33
C LEU A 129 -0.45 3.72 -12.92
N GLU A 130 -1.39 4.46 -13.53
CA GLU A 130 -2.84 4.30 -13.29
C GLU A 130 -3.35 2.90 -13.63
N ILE A 131 -2.83 2.29 -14.68
CA ILE A 131 -3.19 0.91 -15.03
C ILE A 131 -2.65 -0.05 -13.97
N SER A 132 -1.46 0.20 -13.45
CA SER A 132 -0.88 -0.59 -12.36
C SER A 132 -1.73 -0.52 -11.08
N GLU A 133 -2.28 0.65 -10.75
CA GLU A 133 -3.24 0.85 -9.67
C GLU A 133 -4.54 0.09 -9.91
N ASN A 134 -5.10 0.20 -11.11
CA ASN A 134 -6.33 -0.48 -11.49
C ASN A 134 -6.21 -2.00 -11.42
N VAL A 135 -5.06 -2.57 -11.78
CA VAL A 135 -4.81 -4.02 -11.66
C VAL A 135 -4.89 -4.48 -10.19
N MET A 136 -4.43 -3.67 -9.24
CA MET A 136 -4.58 -3.98 -7.81
C MET A 136 -6.05 -3.96 -7.38
N HIS A 137 -6.84 -2.99 -7.85
CA HIS A 137 -8.28 -2.94 -7.57
C HIS A 137 -9.03 -4.13 -8.18
N VAL A 138 -8.74 -4.51 -9.42
CA VAL A 138 -9.34 -5.69 -10.07
C VAL A 138 -8.98 -6.98 -9.31
N ALA A 139 -7.74 -7.12 -8.86
CA ALA A 139 -7.34 -8.26 -8.04
C ALA A 139 -8.12 -8.29 -6.70
N MET A 140 -8.29 -7.15 -6.05
CA MET A 140 -9.08 -7.07 -4.82
C MET A 140 -10.56 -7.42 -5.06
N ILE A 141 -11.16 -6.92 -6.14
CA ILE A 141 -12.52 -7.28 -6.53
C ILE A 141 -12.65 -8.79 -6.71
N SER A 142 -11.70 -9.42 -7.39
CA SER A 142 -11.67 -10.87 -7.56
C SER A 142 -11.61 -11.63 -6.22
N ILE A 143 -10.82 -11.14 -5.26
CA ILE A 143 -10.75 -11.72 -3.90
C ILE A 143 -12.09 -11.58 -3.18
N LEU A 144 -12.71 -10.41 -3.24
CA LEU A 144 -13.97 -10.13 -2.58
C LEU A 144 -15.13 -10.94 -3.17
N LEU A 145 -15.21 -11.07 -4.49
CA LEU A 145 -16.22 -11.88 -5.15
C LEU A 145 -16.11 -13.36 -4.73
N ARG A 146 -14.90 -13.90 -4.62
CA ARG A 146 -14.70 -15.28 -4.14
C ARG A 146 -15.13 -15.47 -2.69
N ARG A 147 -15.07 -14.44 -1.85
CA ARG A 147 -15.54 -14.51 -0.46
C ARG A 147 -17.06 -14.41 -0.36
N LEU A 148 -17.69 -13.73 -1.30
CA LEU A 148 -19.15 -13.59 -1.37
C LEU A 148 -19.80 -14.78 -2.09
N ALA A 149 -19.07 -15.47 -2.96
CA ALA A 149 -19.58 -16.67 -3.59
C ALA A 149 -19.88 -17.75 -2.51
N PRO A 150 -21.06 -18.38 -2.55
CA PRO A 150 -21.33 -19.50 -1.66
C PRO A 150 -20.25 -20.57 -1.88
N ALA A 151 -19.79 -21.18 -0.77
CA ALA A 151 -18.88 -22.30 -0.85
C ALA A 151 -19.51 -23.33 -1.79
N GLY A 152 -18.84 -23.61 -2.92
CA GLY A 152 -19.40 -24.33 -4.04
C GLY A 152 -20.06 -25.63 -3.62
N THR A 153 -21.21 -25.86 -4.14
CA THR A 153 -21.82 -27.17 -4.33
C THR A 153 -20.93 -28.02 -5.23
#